data_f0824f909c1f35239da573b27696acfb
#
_entry.id   f0824f909c1f35239da573b27696acfb
#
_cell.length_a   1.000
_cell.length_b   1.000
_cell.length_c   1.000
_cell.angle_alpha   90.00
_cell.angle_beta   90.00
_cell.angle_gamma   90.00
#
_symmetry.space_group_name_H-M   'P 1'
#
loop_
_entity.id
_entity.type
_entity.pdbx_description
1 polymer ?
#
loop_
_entity_poly.entity_id
_entity_poly.type
_entity_poly.pdbx_seq_one_letter_code
_entity_poly.pdbx_strand_id
1 'polypeptide(L)'
;MIELIHKIDKDDTQQIWVVFDRDVRPDVKQGNKDFNDAINLANQNGIKCAYSNDCFELWFLLHYDYLESALHRNQIYDKLSDRFGFNYEKAGKNKDFAKSLYPMFLDRLPFALRNAERLHLSHSDKEYHLQNPCTTVYKLVEALNKNLRK
;
A
#
# COMPACT_ATOMS: atom_id res chain seq x y z
N MET A 1 13.06 10.64 2.28
CA MET A 1 13.16 9.32 1.60
C MET A 1 14.46 9.17 0.80
N ILE A 2 14.79 10.12 -0.06
CA ILE A 2 16.04 10.09 -0.87
C ILE A 2 17.30 9.99 0.01
N GLU A 3 17.38 10.77 1.10
CA GLU A 3 18.51 10.71 2.05
C GLU A 3 18.64 9.38 2.79
N LEU A 4 17.54 8.67 3.01
CA LEU A 4 17.56 7.35 3.65
C LEU A 4 18.15 6.29 2.72
N ILE A 5 17.84 6.36 1.43
CA ILE A 5 18.31 5.40 0.41
C ILE A 5 19.84 5.39 0.32
N HIS A 6 20.47 6.55 0.46
CA HIS A 6 21.94 6.67 0.40
C HIS A 6 22.66 6.19 1.66
N LYS A 7 21.95 5.95 2.76
CA LYS A 7 22.52 5.51 4.06
C LYS A 7 22.37 4.01 4.32
N ILE A 8 21.72 3.28 3.43
CA ILE A 8 21.46 1.84 3.62
C ILE A 8 22.69 1.06 3.12
N ASP A 9 23.41 0.48 4.06
CA ASP A 9 24.48 -0.49 3.76
C ASP A 9 23.80 -1.80 3.31
N LYS A 10 24.00 -2.17 2.06
CA LYS A 10 23.33 -3.34 1.46
C LYS A 10 24.19 -4.58 1.67
N ASP A 11 23.76 -5.47 2.53
CA ASP A 11 24.13 -6.86 2.45
C ASP A 11 23.35 -7.50 1.28
N ASP A 12 24.02 -8.13 0.33
CA ASP A 12 23.43 -8.70 -0.91
C ASP A 12 22.30 -9.73 -0.66
N THR A 13 22.14 -10.18 0.58
CA THR A 13 21.11 -11.15 0.99
C THR A 13 19.82 -10.51 1.50
N GLN A 14 19.81 -9.20 1.77
CA GLN A 14 18.66 -8.50 2.37
C GLN A 14 17.81 -7.79 1.32
N GLN A 15 16.50 -8.02 1.39
CA GLN A 15 15.53 -7.24 0.63
C GLN A 15 15.15 -6.00 1.41
N ILE A 16 15.38 -4.83 0.80
CA ILE A 16 14.97 -3.55 1.37
C ILE A 16 13.66 -3.15 0.74
N TRP A 17 12.71 -2.75 1.57
CA TRP A 17 11.39 -2.28 1.17
C TRP A 17 11.11 -0.90 1.71
N VAL A 18 10.50 -0.05 0.89
CA VAL A 18 9.89 1.22 1.31
C VAL A 18 8.38 1.11 1.17
N VAL A 19 7.66 1.60 2.18
CA VAL A 19 6.19 1.59 2.23
C VAL A 19 5.70 3.02 2.33
N PHE A 20 4.84 3.45 1.42
CA PHE A 20 4.31 4.82 1.40
C PHE A 20 3.03 4.94 0.57
N ASP A 21 2.29 6.00 0.86
CA ASP A 21 1.08 6.38 0.14
C ASP A 21 1.34 7.50 -0.86
N ARG A 22 0.44 7.60 -1.85
CA ARG A 22 0.35 8.80 -2.66
C ARG A 22 -0.39 9.89 -1.87
N ASP A 23 0.36 10.76 -1.21
CA ASP A 23 -0.23 11.93 -0.56
C ASP A 23 -0.74 12.95 -1.60
N VAL A 24 -2.04 13.27 -1.50
CA VAL A 24 -2.60 14.36 -2.29
C VAL A 24 -2.17 15.69 -1.66
N ARG A 25 -1.26 16.39 -2.33
CA ARG A 25 -0.75 17.70 -1.90
C ARG A 25 -1.52 18.83 -2.57
N PRO A 26 -1.48 20.06 -2.01
CA PRO A 26 -2.06 21.25 -2.66
C PRO A 26 -1.52 21.46 -4.09
N ASP A 27 -0.21 21.25 -4.31
CA ASP A 27 0.36 21.16 -5.65
C ASP A 27 0.31 19.71 -6.15
N VAL A 28 -0.80 19.36 -6.78
CA VAL A 28 -1.06 18.01 -7.31
C VAL A 28 -0.02 17.60 -8.36
N LYS A 29 0.40 18.53 -9.21
CA LYS A 29 1.37 18.25 -10.29
C LYS A 29 2.73 17.87 -9.71
N GLN A 30 3.23 18.64 -8.75
CA GLN A 30 4.49 18.35 -8.07
C GLN A 30 4.38 17.06 -7.23
N GLY A 31 3.27 16.87 -6.52
CA GLY A 31 3.04 15.65 -5.74
C GLY A 31 3.02 14.38 -6.59
N ASN A 32 2.41 14.42 -7.78
CA ASN A 32 2.42 13.31 -8.73
C ASN A 32 3.83 12.99 -9.23
N LYS A 33 4.59 14.04 -9.55
CA LYS A 33 5.98 13.89 -9.97
C LYS A 33 6.83 13.28 -8.85
N ASP A 34 6.74 13.80 -7.65
CA ASP A 34 7.48 13.30 -6.49
C ASP A 34 7.18 11.82 -6.20
N PHE A 35 5.91 11.42 -6.36
CA PHE A 35 5.50 10.03 -6.18
C PHE A 35 6.12 9.11 -7.23
N ASN A 36 6.05 9.49 -8.51
CA ASN A 36 6.65 8.72 -9.59
C ASN A 36 8.17 8.63 -9.45
N ASP A 37 8.82 9.77 -9.16
CA ASP A 37 10.27 9.86 -9.01
C ASP A 37 10.76 9.01 -7.83
N ALA A 38 10.02 8.98 -6.72
CA ALA A 38 10.35 8.16 -5.56
C ALA A 38 10.37 6.65 -5.89
N ILE A 39 9.37 6.17 -6.64
CA ILE A 39 9.30 4.76 -7.05
C ILE A 39 10.43 4.44 -8.04
N ASN A 40 10.66 5.31 -9.01
CA ASN A 40 11.73 5.11 -10.00
C ASN A 40 13.10 5.09 -9.34
N LEU A 41 13.37 6.01 -8.41
CA LEU A 41 14.63 6.06 -7.68
C LEU A 41 14.85 4.81 -6.83
N ALA A 42 13.83 4.35 -6.13
CA ALA A 42 13.91 3.12 -5.35
C ALA A 42 14.25 1.91 -6.24
N ASN A 43 13.54 1.76 -7.36
CA ASN A 43 13.78 0.68 -8.32
C ASN A 43 15.20 0.72 -8.90
N GLN A 44 15.72 1.91 -9.27
CA GLN A 44 17.08 2.09 -9.77
C GLN A 44 18.15 1.68 -8.75
N ASN A 45 17.83 1.77 -7.46
CA ASN A 45 18.72 1.38 -6.36
C ASN A 45 18.47 -0.05 -5.85
N GLY A 46 17.65 -0.85 -6.53
CA GLY A 46 17.33 -2.22 -6.11
C GLY A 46 16.49 -2.29 -4.83
N ILE A 47 15.80 -1.19 -4.48
CA ILE A 47 14.88 -1.11 -3.35
C ILE A 47 13.47 -1.37 -3.84
N LYS A 48 12.76 -2.24 -3.17
CA LYS A 48 11.39 -2.60 -3.52
C LYS A 48 10.39 -1.60 -2.91
N CYS A 49 9.31 -1.32 -3.64
CA CYS A 49 8.26 -0.41 -3.20
C CYS A 49 6.96 -1.15 -2.90
N ALA A 50 6.38 -0.86 -1.75
CA ALA A 50 5.00 -1.18 -1.42
C ALA A 50 4.23 0.14 -1.32
N TYR A 51 3.70 0.62 -2.44
CA TYR A 51 2.96 1.87 -2.50
C TYR A 51 1.46 1.65 -2.59
N SER A 52 0.69 2.64 -2.16
CA SER A 52 -0.77 2.68 -2.29
C SER A 52 -1.23 4.02 -2.87
N ASN A 53 -2.26 3.96 -3.70
CA ASN A 53 -2.93 5.09 -4.29
C ASN A 53 -4.45 4.91 -4.12
N ASP A 54 -5.14 5.66 -3.28
CA ASP A 54 -4.78 6.93 -2.64
C ASP A 54 -4.12 6.77 -1.25
N CYS A 55 -4.40 5.70 -0.50
CA CYS A 55 -3.90 5.48 0.86
C CYS A 55 -3.71 3.98 1.17
N PHE A 56 -2.93 3.70 2.22
CA PHE A 56 -2.61 2.35 2.66
C PHE A 56 -3.86 1.54 3.04
N GLU A 57 -4.88 2.19 3.54
CA GLU A 57 -6.13 1.57 3.95
C GLU A 57 -6.90 0.90 2.81
N LEU A 58 -6.58 1.19 1.56
CA LEU A 58 -7.04 0.42 0.41
C LEU A 58 -6.69 -1.08 0.58
N TRP A 59 -5.50 -1.38 1.10
CA TRP A 59 -5.09 -2.75 1.40
C TRP A 59 -6.05 -3.44 2.37
N PHE A 60 -6.52 -2.76 3.42
CA PHE A 60 -7.48 -3.30 4.36
C PHE A 60 -8.82 -3.60 3.71
N LEU A 61 -9.29 -2.68 2.86
CA LEU A 61 -10.57 -2.83 2.19
C LEU A 61 -10.58 -4.01 1.22
N LEU A 62 -9.47 -4.29 0.55
CA LEU A 62 -9.31 -5.40 -0.39
C LEU A 62 -9.40 -6.80 0.25
N HIS A 63 -9.34 -6.90 1.58
CA HIS A 63 -9.66 -8.14 2.30
C HIS A 63 -11.14 -8.50 2.23
N TYR A 64 -12.00 -7.52 1.96
CA TYR A 64 -13.45 -7.66 1.95
C TYR A 64 -14.06 -7.47 0.57
N ASP A 65 -13.63 -6.44 -0.14
CA ASP A 65 -14.26 -6.01 -1.37
C ASP A 65 -13.25 -5.85 -2.50
N TYR A 66 -13.64 -6.19 -3.72
CA TYR A 66 -12.91 -5.80 -4.92
C TYR A 66 -13.45 -4.46 -5.43
N LEU A 67 -12.56 -3.52 -5.70
CA LEU A 67 -12.90 -2.16 -6.11
C LEU A 67 -12.22 -1.83 -7.44
N GLU A 68 -13.01 -1.44 -8.43
CA GLU A 68 -12.50 -1.03 -9.76
C GLU A 68 -12.46 0.49 -9.92
N SER A 69 -13.26 1.22 -9.14
CA SER A 69 -13.34 2.68 -9.21
C SER A 69 -12.36 3.34 -8.26
N ALA A 70 -11.74 4.42 -8.72
CA ALA A 70 -10.93 5.27 -7.87
C ALA A 70 -11.77 5.81 -6.69
N LEU A 71 -11.23 5.67 -5.50
CA LEU A 71 -11.81 6.19 -4.27
C LEU A 71 -10.82 7.16 -3.62
N HIS A 72 -11.35 8.32 -3.19
CA HIS A 72 -10.61 9.19 -2.30
C HIS A 72 -10.50 8.55 -0.92
N ARG A 73 -9.40 8.84 -0.17
CA ARG A 73 -9.17 8.26 1.17
C ARG A 73 -10.33 8.38 2.13
N ASN A 74 -11.09 9.47 2.09
CA ASN A 74 -12.28 9.63 2.95
C ASN A 74 -13.33 8.56 2.66
N GLN A 75 -13.57 8.24 1.39
CA GLN A 75 -14.51 7.19 1.00
C GLN A 75 -14.03 5.79 1.43
N ILE A 76 -12.71 5.58 1.44
CA ILE A 76 -12.10 4.34 1.98
C ILE A 76 -12.33 4.27 3.49
N TYR A 77 -12.13 5.37 4.22
CA TYR A 77 -12.38 5.44 5.66
C TYR A 77 -13.85 5.23 6.01
N ASP A 78 -14.77 5.79 5.22
CA ASP A 78 -16.22 5.57 5.39
C ASP A 78 -16.58 4.08 5.24
N LYS A 79 -16.08 3.45 4.16
CA LYS A 79 -16.30 2.01 3.94
C LYS A 79 -15.71 1.13 5.04
N LEU A 80 -14.55 1.46 5.56
CA LEU A 80 -13.95 0.75 6.69
C LEU A 80 -14.73 0.99 7.98
N SER A 81 -15.25 2.21 8.18
CA SER A 81 -16.10 2.54 9.32
C SER A 81 -17.38 1.71 9.32
N ASP A 82 -18.05 1.60 8.19
CA ASP A 82 -19.23 0.77 8.01
C ASP A 82 -18.90 -0.72 8.27
N ARG A 83 -17.75 -1.18 7.80
CA ARG A 83 -17.32 -2.57 7.96
C ARG A 83 -16.98 -2.92 9.41
N PHE A 84 -16.34 -2.02 10.13
CA PHE A 84 -15.91 -2.26 11.51
C PHE A 84 -16.93 -1.84 12.58
N GLY A 85 -17.93 -1.06 12.20
CA GLY A 85 -18.96 -0.57 13.12
C GLY A 85 -18.50 0.56 14.05
N PHE A 86 -17.42 1.28 13.69
CA PHE A 86 -16.94 2.47 14.40
C PHE A 86 -16.26 3.45 13.43
N ASN A 87 -16.08 4.70 13.86
CA ASN A 87 -15.40 5.71 13.04
C ASN A 87 -13.90 5.37 12.87
N TYR A 88 -13.54 4.85 11.70
CA TYR A 88 -12.16 4.42 11.39
C TYR A 88 -11.16 5.58 11.45
N GLU A 89 -11.50 6.74 10.93
CA GLU A 89 -10.59 7.90 10.90
C GLU A 89 -10.11 8.30 12.30
N LYS A 90 -11.02 8.20 13.31
CA LYS A 90 -10.71 8.52 14.71
C LYS A 90 -10.04 7.39 15.46
N ALA A 91 -10.47 6.16 15.26
CA ALA A 91 -10.06 5.01 16.07
C ALA A 91 -9.06 4.10 15.36
N GLY A 92 -9.04 4.07 14.03
CA GLY A 92 -8.21 3.16 13.24
C GLY A 92 -6.71 3.36 13.37
N LYS A 93 -6.27 4.54 13.84
CA LYS A 93 -4.85 4.86 14.10
C LYS A 93 -4.40 4.50 15.52
N ASN A 94 -5.27 3.91 16.33
CA ASN A 94 -4.94 3.47 17.69
C ASN A 94 -4.05 2.21 17.61
N LYS A 95 -3.00 2.16 18.45
CA LYS A 95 -2.07 1.02 18.50
C LYS A 95 -2.74 -0.30 18.87
N ASP A 96 -3.74 -0.29 19.74
CA ASP A 96 -4.44 -1.50 20.17
C ASP A 96 -5.34 -2.03 19.07
N PHE A 97 -5.98 -1.14 18.31
CA PHE A 97 -6.70 -1.52 17.10
C PHE A 97 -5.75 -2.10 16.05
N ALA A 98 -4.59 -1.49 15.82
CA ALA A 98 -3.60 -2.00 14.88
C ALA A 98 -3.15 -3.44 15.21
N LYS A 99 -3.01 -3.78 16.49
CA LYS A 99 -2.70 -5.15 16.94
C LYS A 99 -3.82 -6.15 16.63
N SER A 100 -5.07 -5.70 16.63
CA SER A 100 -6.24 -6.54 16.34
C SER A 100 -6.44 -6.81 14.85
N LEU A 101 -5.87 -5.99 13.96
CA LEU A 101 -6.06 -6.09 12.52
C LEU A 101 -5.51 -7.39 11.94
N TYR A 102 -4.33 -7.82 12.36
CA TYR A 102 -3.69 -9.00 11.81
C TYR A 102 -4.54 -10.28 11.97
N PRO A 103 -5.03 -10.63 13.17
CA PRO A 103 -5.94 -11.76 13.32
C PRO A 103 -7.23 -11.62 12.51
N MET A 104 -7.78 -10.41 12.41
CA MET A 104 -9.02 -10.16 11.65
C MET A 104 -8.86 -10.38 10.15
N PHE A 105 -7.66 -10.14 9.62
CA PHE A 105 -7.39 -10.24 8.18
C PHE A 105 -6.84 -11.60 7.76
N LEU A 106 -6.38 -12.42 8.69
CA LEU A 106 -5.64 -13.64 8.37
C LEU A 106 -6.41 -14.59 7.45
N ASP A 107 -7.69 -14.87 7.77
CA ASP A 107 -8.54 -15.74 6.98
C ASP A 107 -8.92 -15.16 5.62
N ARG A 108 -8.80 -13.84 5.47
CA ARG A 108 -9.14 -13.10 4.25
C ARG A 108 -7.93 -12.70 3.42
N LEU A 109 -6.74 -12.99 3.90
CA LEU A 109 -5.49 -12.66 3.21
C LEU A 109 -5.43 -13.17 1.76
N PRO A 110 -5.89 -14.39 1.41
CA PRO A 110 -5.91 -14.85 0.02
C PRO A 110 -6.77 -13.98 -0.90
N PHE A 111 -7.86 -13.41 -0.39
CA PHE A 111 -8.70 -12.47 -1.15
C PHE A 111 -7.97 -11.16 -1.38
N ALA A 112 -7.34 -10.59 -0.35
CA ALA A 112 -6.60 -9.34 -0.47
C ALA A 112 -5.44 -9.46 -1.46
N LEU A 113 -4.66 -10.53 -1.40
CA LEU A 113 -3.57 -10.79 -2.34
C LEU A 113 -4.07 -10.80 -3.78
N ARG A 114 -5.10 -11.60 -4.07
CA ARG A 114 -5.69 -11.71 -5.41
C ARG A 114 -6.31 -10.38 -5.89
N ASN A 115 -7.05 -9.70 -5.01
CA ASN A 115 -7.70 -8.43 -5.36
C ASN A 115 -6.67 -7.34 -5.67
N ALA A 116 -5.62 -7.23 -4.85
CA ALA A 116 -4.56 -6.23 -5.03
C ALA A 116 -3.74 -6.52 -6.29
N GLU A 117 -3.38 -7.77 -6.55
CA GLU A 117 -2.68 -8.17 -7.77
C GLU A 117 -3.52 -7.84 -9.01
N ARG A 118 -4.80 -8.20 -9.01
CA ARG A 118 -5.72 -7.91 -10.12
C ARG A 118 -5.83 -6.40 -10.38
N LEU A 119 -5.95 -5.57 -9.34
CA LEU A 119 -5.96 -4.12 -9.49
C LEU A 119 -4.65 -3.59 -10.07
N HIS A 120 -3.53 -4.03 -9.55
CA HIS A 120 -2.21 -3.61 -10.02
C HIS A 120 -2.02 -3.96 -11.50
N LEU A 121 -2.38 -5.17 -11.91
CA LEU A 121 -2.29 -5.61 -13.31
C LEU A 121 -3.21 -4.82 -14.23
N SER A 122 -4.41 -4.43 -13.78
CA SER A 122 -5.35 -3.63 -14.56
C SER A 122 -4.87 -2.20 -14.84
N HIS A 123 -3.84 -1.75 -14.16
CA HIS A 123 -3.24 -0.42 -14.30
C HIS A 123 -1.77 -0.46 -14.72
N SER A 124 -1.24 -1.62 -15.13
CA SER A 124 0.19 -1.82 -15.42
C SER A 124 0.75 -0.98 -16.55
N ASP A 125 -0.11 -0.49 -17.45
CA ASP A 125 0.21 0.39 -18.58
C ASP A 125 0.26 1.88 -18.22
N LYS A 126 -0.11 2.24 -16.98
CA LYS A 126 -0.21 3.63 -16.52
C LYS A 126 0.98 4.04 -15.69
N GLU A 127 1.29 5.34 -15.71
CA GLU A 127 2.21 5.93 -14.74
C GLU A 127 1.72 5.71 -13.30
N TYR A 128 2.63 5.58 -12.34
CA TYR A 128 2.29 5.19 -10.96
C TYR A 128 1.22 6.06 -10.33
N HIS A 129 1.27 7.39 -10.51
CA HIS A 129 0.27 8.30 -9.95
C HIS A 129 -1.13 8.15 -10.59
N LEU A 130 -1.22 7.57 -11.78
CA LEU A 130 -2.48 7.29 -12.49
C LEU A 130 -3.05 5.90 -12.17
N GLN A 131 -2.27 5.06 -11.50
CA GLN A 131 -2.73 3.75 -11.02
C GLN A 131 -3.64 3.95 -9.80
N ASN A 132 -4.91 4.22 -10.01
CA ASN A 132 -5.89 4.44 -8.94
C ASN A 132 -7.24 3.77 -9.28
N PRO A 133 -7.75 2.85 -8.43
CA PRO A 133 -7.14 2.37 -7.18
C PRO A 133 -6.02 1.37 -7.40
N CYS A 134 -4.96 1.44 -6.60
CA CYS A 134 -3.85 0.49 -6.67
C CYS A 134 -3.12 0.37 -5.33
N THR A 135 -2.73 -0.83 -4.96
CA THR A 135 -1.76 -1.06 -3.89
C THR A 135 -0.84 -2.21 -4.25
N THR A 136 0.46 -2.02 -4.03
CA THR A 136 1.48 -3.06 -4.21
C THR A 136 1.94 -3.69 -2.90
N VAL A 137 1.25 -3.41 -1.79
CA VAL A 137 1.49 -4.01 -0.47
C VAL A 137 1.45 -5.53 -0.51
N TYR A 138 0.64 -6.13 -1.39
CA TYR A 138 0.58 -7.58 -1.58
C TYR A 138 1.94 -8.19 -1.89
N LYS A 139 2.80 -7.52 -2.65
CA LYS A 139 4.15 -8.00 -2.98
C LYS A 139 5.04 -8.09 -1.73
N LEU A 140 4.94 -7.12 -0.83
CA LEU A 140 5.64 -7.14 0.45
C LEU A 140 5.15 -8.30 1.32
N VAL A 141 3.83 -8.48 1.41
CA VAL A 141 3.22 -9.57 2.20
C VAL A 141 3.63 -10.95 1.66
N GLU A 142 3.64 -11.13 0.34
CA GLU A 142 4.14 -12.37 -0.27
C GLU A 142 5.61 -12.64 0.03
N ALA A 143 6.45 -11.59 -0.02
CA ALA A 143 7.87 -11.71 0.30
C ALA A 143 8.09 -12.09 1.77
N LEU A 144 7.33 -11.49 2.69
CA LEU A 144 7.36 -11.84 4.11
C LEU A 144 6.92 -13.29 4.34
N ASN A 145 5.82 -13.71 3.74
CA ASN A 145 5.30 -15.07 3.87
C ASN A 145 6.27 -16.14 3.33
N LYS A 146 7.00 -15.85 2.25
CA LYS A 146 8.04 -16.76 1.73
C LYS A 146 9.20 -16.93 2.71
N ASN A 147 9.55 -15.89 3.46
CA ASN A 147 10.63 -15.92 4.44
C ASN A 147 10.24 -16.58 5.77
N LEU A 148 8.96 -16.49 6.15
CA LEU A 148 8.44 -17.16 7.37
C LEU A 148 8.32 -18.68 7.21
N ARG A 149 8.28 -19.20 5.97
CA ARG A 149 8.17 -20.64 5.68
C ARG A 149 9.52 -21.36 5.57
N LYS A 150 10.61 -20.63 5.76
CA LYS A 150 11.96 -21.19 5.83
C LYS A 150 12.39 -21.39 7.29
#